data_22369baa5157f6e6c556d6c947d71e62
#
_entry.id   22369baa5157f6e6c556d6c947d71e62
#
_cell.length_a   1.000
_cell.length_b   1.000
_cell.length_c   1.000
_cell.angle_alpha   90.00
_cell.angle_beta   90.00
_cell.angle_gamma   90.00
#
_symmetry.space_group_name_H-M   'P 1'
#
loop_
_entity.id
_entity.type
_entity.pdbx_description
1 polymer ?
#
loop_
_entity_poly.entity_id
_entity_poly.type
_entity_poly.pdbx_seq_one_letter_code
_entity_poly.pdbx_strand_id
1 'polypeptide(L)'
;MTPQLEKVFFNFILKNKKYFDIVKPYFFRNSEIQFVYGVIREYMSKSNDAQVPTPRQILDMVTLEDKEGIITKEILKSILQVDLKEYDEKNFIEPKFNAWVLSNRLKTGTVDIIDETRNLDSISDFEKAIEAADKIKAIVDEMSSTNFVQDDDMGSDFDEPENHVQDSSKFKVKCGFESIDHMLGGGWDISTLNVVMAETNNGKSLWMQNFAVKSADMGHNVLYVTLEMSERKVMKRLGAMRLKIPINDYDKLSKDTEMIKKKIAGLSKSDSAGGDLFERKVGKIITKFWAAGTATVSDFDNYIQKLKEKRDIKIDLVIVDYITLVTAGKVAAADNLYTKGKFLAEALRALGAKYKCPVITGVQVAKDAWNSSDITLESVPESKAIAETADTFFAIIRTEEMKRQNVYRFKLLKQRDGDFLKSQIRLNLNPTFLTLENDQFIDQ
;
A
#
# COMPACT_ATOMS: atom_id res chain seq x y z
N MET A 1 14.48 27.52 -12.36
CA MET A 1 14.16 27.96 -10.98
C MET A 1 14.57 29.41 -10.85
N THR A 2 13.77 30.26 -10.22
CA THR A 2 14.11 31.67 -10.01
C THR A 2 14.98 31.80 -8.75
N PRO A 3 15.87 32.82 -8.69
CA PRO A 3 16.69 33.06 -7.49
C PRO A 3 15.85 33.21 -6.21
N GLN A 4 14.68 33.81 -6.32
CA GLN A 4 13.76 33.96 -5.19
C GLN A 4 13.26 32.61 -4.65
N LEU A 5 12.94 31.67 -5.53
CA LEU A 5 12.47 30.34 -5.14
C LEU A 5 13.58 29.52 -4.47
N GLU A 6 14.84 29.72 -4.85
CA GLU A 6 16.00 29.10 -4.16
C GLU A 6 16.11 29.60 -2.72
N LYS A 7 15.90 30.89 -2.48
CA LYS A 7 15.87 31.46 -1.12
C LYS A 7 14.71 30.90 -0.28
N VAL A 8 13.54 30.71 -0.91
CA VAL A 8 12.39 30.06 -0.24
C VAL A 8 12.76 28.63 0.17
N PHE A 9 13.33 27.85 -0.74
CA PHE A 9 13.74 26.46 -0.42
C PHE A 9 14.83 26.40 0.63
N PHE A 10 15.82 27.29 0.57
CA PHE A 10 16.84 27.39 1.59
C PHE A 10 16.25 27.63 2.99
N ASN A 11 15.34 28.62 3.13
CA ASN A 11 14.69 28.90 4.41
C ASN A 11 13.72 27.79 4.83
N PHE A 12 13.11 27.10 3.88
CA PHE A 12 12.28 25.94 4.15
C PHE A 12 13.09 24.78 4.73
N ILE A 13 14.31 24.53 4.23
CA ILE A 13 15.24 23.53 4.78
C ILE A 13 15.67 23.94 6.20
N LEU A 14 16.01 25.21 6.44
CA LEU A 14 16.35 25.70 7.79
C LEU A 14 15.24 25.48 8.81
N LYS A 15 14.00 25.59 8.37
CA LYS A 15 12.82 25.33 9.23
C LYS A 15 12.60 23.81 9.46
N ASN A 16 13.02 22.96 8.51
CA ASN A 16 12.77 21.54 8.51
C ASN A 16 14.07 20.73 8.46
N LYS A 17 14.66 20.46 9.63
CA LYS A 17 15.98 19.81 9.81
C LYS A 17 16.16 18.55 8.97
N LYS A 18 15.11 17.76 8.78
CA LYS A 18 15.12 16.49 8.04
C LYS A 18 15.61 16.58 6.59
N TYR A 19 15.60 17.77 5.99
CA TYR A 19 16.04 17.94 4.62
C TYR A 19 17.56 18.17 4.46
N PHE A 20 18.30 18.36 5.57
CA PHE A 20 19.76 18.56 5.50
C PHE A 20 20.50 17.34 4.96
N ASP A 21 20.02 16.12 5.25
CA ASP A 21 20.63 14.89 4.76
C ASP A 21 20.37 14.66 3.26
N ILE A 22 19.23 15.16 2.79
CA ILE A 22 18.70 14.93 1.45
C ILE A 22 19.28 15.93 0.44
N VAL A 23 19.32 17.22 0.83
CA VAL A 23 19.77 18.29 -0.05
C VAL A 23 21.28 18.42 0.01
N LYS A 24 21.90 18.50 -1.17
CA LYS A 24 23.35 18.75 -1.29
C LYS A 24 23.56 20.21 -1.73
N PRO A 25 24.70 20.84 -1.35
CA PRO A 25 24.96 22.25 -1.70
C PRO A 25 24.85 22.53 -3.20
N TYR A 26 25.33 21.63 -4.05
CA TYR A 26 25.30 21.76 -5.50
C TYR A 26 23.90 21.66 -6.15
N PHE A 27 22.83 21.40 -5.36
CA PHE A 27 21.46 21.50 -5.85
C PHE A 27 21.04 22.94 -6.10
N PHE A 28 21.62 23.89 -5.37
CA PHE A 28 21.41 25.32 -5.57
C PHE A 28 22.23 25.81 -6.79
N ARG A 29 21.63 26.65 -7.62
CA ARG A 29 22.31 27.28 -8.76
C ARG A 29 23.05 28.56 -8.37
N ASN A 30 22.49 29.27 -7.38
CA ASN A 30 23.10 30.48 -6.85
C ASN A 30 24.31 30.11 -5.99
N SER A 31 25.48 30.56 -6.38
CA SER A 31 26.78 30.23 -5.73
C SER A 31 26.86 30.71 -4.26
N GLU A 32 26.22 31.84 -3.96
CA GLU A 32 26.19 32.41 -2.62
C GLU A 32 25.34 31.53 -1.68
N ILE A 33 24.15 31.09 -2.14
CA ILE A 33 23.30 30.17 -1.39
C ILE A 33 24.00 28.82 -1.25
N GLN A 34 24.63 28.33 -2.31
CA GLN A 34 25.39 27.08 -2.30
C GLN A 34 26.48 27.10 -1.24
N PHE A 35 27.25 28.17 -1.15
CA PHE A 35 28.33 28.34 -0.18
C PHE A 35 27.76 28.39 1.25
N VAL A 36 26.79 29.28 1.51
CA VAL A 36 26.17 29.43 2.83
C VAL A 36 25.56 28.12 3.30
N TYR A 37 24.85 27.42 2.40
CA TYR A 37 24.27 26.12 2.71
C TYR A 37 25.33 25.05 3.01
N GLY A 38 26.45 25.06 2.29
CA GLY A 38 27.59 24.17 2.52
C GLY A 38 28.13 24.31 3.92
N VAL A 39 28.38 25.54 4.37
CA VAL A 39 28.90 25.86 5.73
C VAL A 39 27.91 25.36 6.81
N ILE A 40 26.62 25.64 6.64
CA ILE A 40 25.59 25.20 7.60
C ILE A 40 25.50 23.68 7.63
N ARG A 41 25.51 23.03 6.47
CA ARG A 41 25.41 21.57 6.37
C ARG A 41 26.61 20.86 7.02
N GLU A 42 27.83 21.40 6.85
CA GLU A 42 29.00 20.88 7.51
C GLU A 42 28.90 21.00 9.05
N TYR A 43 28.39 22.13 9.54
CA TYR A 43 28.09 22.29 10.96
C TYR A 43 27.09 21.27 11.47
N MET A 44 25.99 21.07 10.75
CA MET A 44 24.94 20.12 11.11
C MET A 44 25.41 18.66 11.07
N SER A 45 26.39 18.31 10.24
CA SER A 45 26.94 16.96 10.14
C SER A 45 27.90 16.56 11.29
N LYS A 46 28.38 17.51 12.07
CA LYS A 46 29.31 17.26 13.17
C LYS A 46 28.69 16.65 14.42
N SER A 47 27.34 16.74 14.56
CA SER A 47 26.60 16.14 15.67
C SER A 47 25.16 15.84 15.25
N ASN A 48 24.66 14.64 15.57
CA ASN A 48 23.27 14.26 15.33
C ASN A 48 22.26 15.15 16.10
N ASP A 49 22.69 15.72 17.25
CA ASP A 49 21.87 16.61 18.08
C ASP A 49 22.04 18.09 17.73
N ALA A 50 22.82 18.42 16.69
CA ALA A 50 23.02 19.80 16.29
C ALA A 50 21.68 20.50 16.00
N GLN A 51 21.43 21.60 16.67
CA GLN A 51 20.29 22.47 16.36
C GLN A 51 20.64 23.33 15.15
N VAL A 52 19.61 23.67 14.36
CA VAL A 52 19.77 24.61 13.25
C VAL A 52 20.34 25.92 13.78
N PRO A 53 21.48 26.41 13.25
CA PRO A 53 22.15 27.57 13.79
C PRO A 53 21.30 28.85 13.63
N THR A 54 21.39 29.71 14.62
CA THR A 54 20.73 31.03 14.57
C THR A 54 21.33 31.92 13.46
N PRO A 55 20.63 32.93 12.96
CA PRO A 55 21.15 33.84 11.94
C PRO A 55 22.50 34.50 12.34
N ARG A 56 22.71 34.74 13.62
CA ARG A 56 24.00 35.27 14.15
C ARG A 56 25.11 34.25 14.05
N GLN A 57 24.87 33.01 14.46
CA GLN A 57 25.83 31.91 14.32
C GLN A 57 26.16 31.64 12.83
N ILE A 58 25.16 31.69 11.93
CA ILE A 58 25.39 31.56 10.49
C ILE A 58 26.32 32.67 10.00
N LEU A 59 26.11 33.93 10.43
CA LEU A 59 26.98 35.04 10.06
C LEU A 59 28.41 34.80 10.53
N ASP A 60 28.60 34.38 11.79
CA ASP A 60 29.92 34.14 12.35
C ASP A 60 30.64 32.99 11.60
N MET A 61 29.95 31.88 11.35
CA MET A 61 30.48 30.73 10.60
C MET A 61 30.86 31.10 9.17
N VAL A 62 29.94 31.76 8.44
CA VAL A 62 30.18 32.18 7.06
C VAL A 62 31.37 33.16 6.98
N THR A 63 31.47 34.10 7.93
CA THR A 63 32.60 35.06 7.98
C THR A 63 33.96 34.37 8.21
N LEU A 64 33.97 33.28 8.97
CA LEU A 64 35.20 32.50 9.22
C LEU A 64 35.62 31.68 8.01
N GLU A 65 34.68 31.16 7.23
CA GLU A 65 34.98 30.29 6.09
C GLU A 65 35.13 31.08 4.75
N ASP A 66 34.53 32.26 4.64
CA ASP A 66 34.61 33.13 3.47
C ASP A 66 35.91 33.95 3.40
N LYS A 67 37.03 33.27 3.04
CA LYS A 67 38.36 33.90 2.94
C LYS A 67 38.43 34.96 1.84
N GLU A 68 37.57 34.92 0.85
CA GLU A 68 37.52 35.83 -0.28
C GLU A 68 36.61 37.04 -0.04
N GLY A 69 35.82 37.03 1.02
CA GLY A 69 34.89 38.12 1.38
C GLY A 69 33.72 38.30 0.40
N ILE A 70 33.32 37.25 -0.25
CA ILE A 70 32.25 37.25 -1.27
C ILE A 70 30.87 37.46 -0.63
N ILE A 71 30.65 36.88 0.57
CA ILE A 71 29.36 36.94 1.24
C ILE A 71 29.30 38.15 2.17
N THR A 72 28.74 39.23 1.65
CA THR A 72 28.48 40.42 2.48
C THR A 72 27.29 40.20 3.42
N LYS A 73 27.21 41.07 4.48
CA LYS A 73 26.09 41.05 5.42
C LYS A 73 24.73 41.27 4.72
N GLU A 74 24.72 42.11 3.69
CA GLU A 74 23.52 42.38 2.87
C GLU A 74 23.09 41.15 2.09
N ILE A 75 24.04 40.43 1.47
CA ILE A 75 23.77 39.17 0.77
C ILE A 75 23.20 38.15 1.73
N LEU A 76 23.87 37.91 2.85
CA LEU A 76 23.42 36.94 3.85
C LEU A 76 22.03 37.29 4.39
N LYS A 77 21.79 38.59 4.69
CA LYS A 77 20.49 39.08 5.10
C LYS A 77 19.41 38.81 4.04
N SER A 78 19.72 39.01 2.77
CA SER A 78 18.79 38.77 1.65
C SER A 78 18.46 37.27 1.47
N ILE A 79 19.38 36.38 1.86
CA ILE A 79 19.18 34.91 1.81
C ILE A 79 18.32 34.46 2.98
N LEU A 80 18.58 34.94 4.19
CA LEU A 80 17.93 34.50 5.43
C LEU A 80 16.56 35.15 5.69
N GLN A 81 16.29 36.35 5.13
CA GLN A 81 15.06 37.09 5.39
C GLN A 81 14.00 36.78 4.31
N VAL A 82 13.52 35.53 4.26
CA VAL A 82 12.33 35.18 3.46
C VAL A 82 11.20 34.82 4.42
N ASP A 83 10.10 35.55 4.35
CA ASP A 83 8.91 35.20 5.13
C ASP A 83 8.16 34.03 4.47
N LEU A 84 8.35 32.83 5.03
CA LEU A 84 7.66 31.64 4.55
C LEU A 84 6.13 31.68 4.76
N LYS A 85 5.62 32.58 5.62
CA LYS A 85 4.18 32.72 5.85
C LYS A 85 3.43 33.30 4.66
N GLU A 86 4.15 33.97 3.74
CA GLU A 86 3.57 34.46 2.48
C GLU A 86 3.28 33.32 1.48
N TYR A 87 3.74 32.12 1.75
CA TYR A 87 3.62 30.95 0.86
C TYR A 87 2.81 29.84 1.54
N ASP A 88 1.91 29.22 0.78
CA ASP A 88 1.23 28.01 1.23
C ASP A 88 2.23 26.83 1.26
N GLU A 89 2.61 26.40 2.47
CA GLU A 89 3.63 25.39 2.66
C GLU A 89 3.21 24.08 2.00
N LYS A 90 1.98 23.60 2.22
CA LYS A 90 1.51 22.30 1.72
C LYS A 90 1.20 22.29 0.22
N ASN A 91 0.57 23.35 -0.28
CA ASN A 91 0.10 23.35 -1.66
C ASN A 91 1.06 24.06 -2.63
N PHE A 92 2.04 24.80 -2.13
CA PHE A 92 2.99 25.54 -2.96
C PHE A 92 4.45 25.13 -2.72
N ILE A 93 4.95 25.21 -1.45
CA ILE A 93 6.38 24.97 -1.17
C ILE A 93 6.70 23.48 -1.33
N GLU A 94 6.05 22.60 -0.57
CA GLU A 94 6.37 21.16 -0.54
C GLU A 94 6.34 20.48 -1.92
N PRO A 95 5.29 20.65 -2.76
CA PRO A 95 5.27 20.02 -4.07
C PRO A 95 6.39 20.48 -4.98
N LYS A 96 6.73 21.79 -4.96
CA LYS A 96 7.80 22.35 -5.79
C LYS A 96 9.18 21.98 -5.26
N PHE A 97 9.35 21.93 -3.94
CA PHE A 97 10.57 21.49 -3.30
C PHE A 97 10.86 20.03 -3.61
N ASN A 98 9.87 19.15 -3.47
CA ASN A 98 10.02 17.73 -3.78
C ASN A 98 10.35 17.51 -5.26
N ALA A 99 9.69 18.22 -6.16
CA ALA A 99 10.02 18.18 -7.60
C ALA A 99 11.45 18.69 -7.89
N TRP A 100 11.90 19.72 -7.17
CA TRP A 100 13.26 20.24 -7.30
C TRP A 100 14.32 19.26 -6.79
N VAL A 101 14.11 18.66 -5.63
CA VAL A 101 15.00 17.62 -5.06
C VAL A 101 15.08 16.42 -6.01
N LEU A 102 13.93 15.90 -6.46
CA LEU A 102 13.88 14.78 -7.40
C LEU A 102 14.62 15.10 -8.70
N SER A 103 14.39 16.31 -9.27
CA SER A 103 15.06 16.73 -10.50
C SER A 103 16.59 16.79 -10.33
N ASN A 104 17.09 17.24 -9.18
CA ASN A 104 18.53 17.27 -8.94
C ASN A 104 19.11 15.87 -8.71
N ARG A 105 18.42 15.00 -7.95
CA ARG A 105 18.82 13.59 -7.79
C ARG A 105 18.88 12.86 -9.13
N LEU A 106 17.87 13.03 -9.98
CA LEU A 106 17.87 12.43 -11.31
C LEU A 106 19.07 12.90 -12.18
N LYS A 107 19.41 14.19 -12.12
CA LYS A 107 20.57 14.73 -12.84
C LYS A 107 21.88 14.18 -12.31
N THR A 108 22.06 14.18 -10.99
CA THR A 108 23.28 13.69 -10.35
C THR A 108 23.46 12.20 -10.61
N GLY A 109 22.44 11.38 -10.31
CA GLY A 109 22.51 9.94 -10.52
C GLY A 109 22.70 9.56 -11.98
N THR A 110 22.19 10.36 -12.94
CA THR A 110 22.50 10.16 -14.38
C THR A 110 24.00 10.37 -14.67
N VAL A 111 24.62 11.36 -14.06
CA VAL A 111 26.07 11.59 -14.20
C VAL A 111 26.84 10.42 -13.55
N ASP A 112 26.47 10.00 -12.36
CA ASP A 112 27.10 8.89 -11.65
C ASP A 112 26.98 7.56 -12.45
N ILE A 113 25.83 7.29 -13.10
CA ILE A 113 25.65 6.15 -14.00
C ILE A 113 26.57 6.25 -15.22
N ILE A 114 26.70 7.42 -15.81
CA ILE A 114 27.60 7.64 -16.95
C ILE A 114 29.05 7.40 -16.54
N ASP A 115 29.46 7.84 -15.36
CA ASP A 115 30.82 7.65 -14.87
C ASP A 115 31.11 6.16 -14.56
N GLU A 116 30.16 5.43 -13.96
CA GLU A 116 30.30 3.98 -13.79
C GLU A 116 30.34 3.23 -15.13
N THR A 117 29.55 3.65 -16.13
CA THR A 117 29.54 3.00 -17.44
C THR A 117 30.79 3.29 -18.28
N ARG A 118 31.43 4.46 -18.14
CA ARG A 118 32.70 4.77 -18.83
C ARG A 118 33.82 3.79 -18.48
N ASN A 119 33.80 3.26 -17.28
CA ASN A 119 34.78 2.26 -16.83
C ASN A 119 34.52 0.86 -17.40
N LEU A 120 33.35 0.63 -18.01
CA LEU A 120 32.96 -0.67 -18.58
C LEU A 120 33.58 -0.97 -19.96
N ASP A 121 34.01 0.05 -20.71
CA ASP A 121 34.57 -0.13 -22.08
C ASP A 121 35.89 -0.93 -22.08
N SER A 122 36.54 -1.11 -20.94
CA SER A 122 37.79 -1.86 -20.74
C SER A 122 37.62 -3.18 -20.01
N ILE A 123 36.39 -3.64 -19.74
CA ILE A 123 36.18 -4.80 -18.86
C ILE A 123 36.18 -6.10 -19.66
N SER A 124 37.22 -6.88 -19.47
CA SER A 124 37.31 -8.31 -19.84
C SER A 124 36.88 -9.26 -18.71
N ASP A 125 36.46 -8.70 -17.57
CA ASP A 125 36.19 -9.46 -16.33
C ASP A 125 34.70 -9.38 -15.96
N PHE A 126 34.05 -10.54 -15.98
CA PHE A 126 32.62 -10.67 -15.68
C PHE A 126 32.25 -10.25 -14.26
N GLU A 127 33.11 -10.48 -13.27
CA GLU A 127 32.85 -10.10 -11.88
C GLU A 127 32.79 -8.58 -11.72
N LYS A 128 33.66 -7.84 -12.38
CA LYS A 128 33.62 -6.37 -12.39
C LYS A 128 32.38 -5.81 -13.08
N ALA A 129 31.90 -6.50 -14.11
CA ALA A 129 30.67 -6.10 -14.78
C ALA A 129 29.44 -6.28 -13.86
N ILE A 130 29.40 -7.33 -13.04
CA ILE A 130 28.35 -7.54 -12.02
C ILE A 130 28.44 -6.43 -10.95
N GLU A 131 29.64 -6.15 -10.43
CA GLU A 131 29.83 -5.09 -9.42
C GLU A 131 29.34 -3.72 -9.94
N ALA A 132 29.67 -3.38 -11.17
CA ALA A 132 29.17 -2.13 -11.79
C ALA A 132 27.65 -2.13 -11.98
N ALA A 133 27.05 -3.25 -12.34
CA ALA A 133 25.60 -3.40 -12.44
C ALA A 133 24.89 -3.21 -11.10
N ASP A 134 25.47 -3.75 -10.01
CA ASP A 134 24.94 -3.57 -8.65
C ASP A 134 25.05 -2.11 -8.18
N LYS A 135 26.15 -1.43 -8.48
CA LYS A 135 26.31 0.00 -8.20
C LYS A 135 25.30 0.85 -8.98
N ILE A 136 25.14 0.59 -10.26
CA ILE A 136 24.15 1.29 -11.11
C ILE A 136 22.74 1.07 -10.57
N LYS A 137 22.42 -0.15 -10.14
CA LYS A 137 21.13 -0.45 -9.52
C LYS A 137 20.91 0.37 -8.25
N ALA A 138 21.90 0.43 -7.36
CA ALA A 138 21.82 1.25 -6.14
C ALA A 138 21.61 2.75 -6.46
N ILE A 139 22.29 3.29 -7.47
CA ILE A 139 22.11 4.66 -7.95
C ILE A 139 20.67 4.87 -8.45
N VAL A 140 20.13 3.94 -9.25
CA VAL A 140 18.76 4.02 -9.77
C VAL A 140 17.72 3.95 -8.65
N ASP A 141 17.93 3.10 -7.66
CA ASP A 141 17.05 2.99 -6.50
C ASP A 141 17.06 4.30 -5.67
N GLU A 142 18.23 4.91 -5.46
CA GLU A 142 18.35 6.21 -4.81
C GLU A 142 17.69 7.34 -5.63
N MET A 143 17.90 7.38 -6.95
CA MET A 143 17.29 8.36 -7.85
C MET A 143 15.77 8.29 -7.85
N SER A 144 15.21 7.08 -7.82
CA SER A 144 13.77 6.83 -7.92
C SER A 144 13.04 6.93 -6.59
N SER A 145 13.76 6.97 -5.47
CA SER A 145 13.19 7.15 -4.15
C SER A 145 12.47 8.48 -4.05
N THR A 146 11.15 8.44 -3.96
CA THR A 146 10.27 9.61 -3.76
C THR A 146 10.00 9.92 -2.30
N ASN A 147 10.40 9.02 -1.40
CA ASN A 147 10.29 9.25 0.03
C ASN A 147 11.43 10.16 0.49
N PHE A 148 11.22 11.49 0.34
CA PHE A 148 12.12 12.52 0.86
C PHE A 148 11.99 12.75 2.37
N VAL A 149 10.99 12.17 2.97
CA VAL A 149 10.78 12.17 4.41
C VAL A 149 11.30 10.83 4.90
N GLN A 150 12.43 10.80 5.59
CA GLN A 150 12.65 9.75 6.57
C GLN A 150 11.42 9.76 7.47
N ASP A 151 10.81 8.60 7.63
CA ASP A 151 9.71 8.43 8.57
C ASP A 151 10.25 8.95 9.91
N ASP A 152 9.69 10.04 10.44
CA ASP A 152 10.02 10.56 11.77
C ASP A 152 9.54 9.56 12.85
N ASP A 153 9.03 8.42 12.42
CA ASP A 153 8.64 7.31 13.26
C ASP A 153 9.91 6.62 13.81
N MET A 154 10.33 7.08 14.98
CA MET A 154 11.43 6.49 15.73
C MET A 154 11.08 5.13 16.33
N GLY A 155 9.94 4.57 15.97
CA GLY A 155 9.38 3.38 16.59
C GLY A 155 8.70 3.67 17.93
N SER A 156 8.36 2.60 18.64
CA SER A 156 7.70 2.69 19.95
C SER A 156 8.69 2.25 21.03
N ASP A 157 8.89 3.11 22.04
CA ASP A 157 9.69 2.78 23.21
C ASP A 157 8.90 1.82 24.11
N PHE A 158 9.52 0.70 24.50
CA PHE A 158 8.91 -0.30 25.36
C PHE A 158 8.65 0.22 26.78
N ASP A 159 9.48 1.12 27.27
CA ASP A 159 9.38 1.65 28.64
C ASP A 159 8.32 2.77 28.77
N GLU A 160 7.72 3.21 27.66
CA GLU A 160 6.61 4.18 27.66
C GLU A 160 5.25 3.47 27.81
N PRO A 161 4.52 3.63 28.94
CA PRO A 161 3.27 2.93 29.18
C PRO A 161 2.17 3.19 28.13
N GLU A 162 2.18 4.37 27.50
CA GLU A 162 1.23 4.77 26.48
C GLU A 162 1.33 3.88 25.22
N ASN A 163 2.52 3.35 24.94
CA ASN A 163 2.75 2.46 23.80
C ASN A 163 2.14 1.07 24.00
N HIS A 164 1.79 0.70 25.24
CA HIS A 164 1.12 -0.56 25.57
C HIS A 164 -0.40 -0.46 25.54
N VAL A 165 -0.96 0.75 25.51
CA VAL A 165 -2.40 0.96 25.43
C VAL A 165 -2.84 0.83 23.98
N GLN A 166 -3.29 -0.35 23.61
CA GLN A 166 -3.77 -0.64 22.25
C GLN A 166 -5.30 -0.69 22.23
N ASP A 167 -5.93 0.25 21.51
CA ASP A 167 -7.31 0.13 21.07
C ASP A 167 -7.35 -0.77 19.83
N SER A 168 -7.51 -2.06 20.03
CA SER A 168 -7.50 -3.06 18.95
C SER A 168 -8.53 -2.75 17.86
N SER A 169 -9.60 -2.03 18.16
CA SER A 169 -10.63 -1.66 17.18
C SER A 169 -10.12 -0.73 16.08
N LYS A 170 -9.11 0.09 16.37
CA LYS A 170 -8.50 1.03 15.41
C LYS A 170 -7.58 0.36 14.39
N PHE A 171 -7.14 -0.86 14.71
CA PHE A 171 -6.18 -1.61 13.91
C PHE A 171 -6.82 -2.77 13.13
N LYS A 172 -8.16 -2.85 13.11
CA LYS A 172 -8.88 -3.94 12.48
C LYS A 172 -9.94 -3.45 11.50
N VAL A 173 -10.07 -4.17 10.39
CA VAL A 173 -11.11 -3.98 9.37
C VAL A 173 -12.05 -5.18 9.43
N LYS A 174 -13.30 -4.95 9.79
CA LYS A 174 -14.29 -6.02 9.86
C LYS A 174 -14.57 -6.64 8.50
N CYS A 175 -14.55 -7.97 8.44
CA CYS A 175 -14.94 -8.70 7.23
C CYS A 175 -16.47 -8.81 7.07
N GLY A 176 -17.22 -8.59 8.16
CA GLY A 176 -18.67 -8.65 8.19
C GLY A 176 -19.27 -10.05 8.27
N PHE A 177 -18.44 -11.06 8.56
CA PHE A 177 -18.85 -12.39 9.00
C PHE A 177 -18.49 -12.52 10.48
N GLU A 178 -19.48 -12.66 11.34
CA GLU A 178 -19.29 -12.60 12.79
C GLU A 178 -18.31 -13.67 13.28
N SER A 179 -18.44 -14.90 12.79
CA SER A 179 -17.54 -16.00 13.17
C SER A 179 -16.12 -15.80 12.67
N ILE A 180 -15.92 -15.21 11.46
CA ILE A 180 -14.58 -14.90 10.96
C ILE A 180 -13.98 -13.72 11.73
N ASP A 181 -14.76 -12.68 11.97
CA ASP A 181 -14.31 -11.52 12.76
C ASP A 181 -13.92 -11.97 14.18
N HIS A 182 -14.69 -12.87 14.80
CA HIS A 182 -14.34 -13.47 16.08
C HIS A 182 -13.04 -14.28 16.00
N MET A 183 -12.88 -15.12 14.98
CA MET A 183 -11.67 -15.94 14.73
C MET A 183 -10.42 -15.06 14.59
N LEU A 184 -10.58 -13.86 13.99
CA LEU A 184 -9.52 -12.87 13.78
C LEU A 184 -9.39 -11.86 14.92
N GLY A 185 -10.07 -12.06 16.05
CA GLY A 185 -10.03 -11.14 17.18
C GLY A 185 -10.62 -9.75 16.87
N GLY A 186 -11.62 -9.67 15.97
CA GLY A 186 -12.37 -8.45 15.65
C GLY A 186 -12.31 -8.03 14.18
N GLY A 187 -11.63 -8.76 13.32
CA GLY A 187 -11.49 -8.50 11.88
C GLY A 187 -10.05 -8.62 11.38
N TRP A 188 -9.82 -8.27 10.12
CA TRP A 188 -8.50 -8.25 9.50
C TRP A 188 -7.61 -7.18 10.13
N ASP A 189 -6.40 -7.54 10.55
CA ASP A 189 -5.42 -6.56 11.01
C ASP A 189 -4.95 -5.68 9.86
N ILE A 190 -4.77 -4.38 10.12
CA ILE A 190 -4.14 -3.48 9.15
C ILE A 190 -2.68 -3.90 8.91
N SER A 191 -2.12 -3.50 7.78
CA SER A 191 -0.72 -3.79 7.43
C SER A 191 -0.40 -5.29 7.29
N THR A 192 -1.42 -6.12 7.02
CA THR A 192 -1.28 -7.58 6.89
C THR A 192 -1.59 -8.07 5.48
N LEU A 193 -1.03 -9.23 5.15
CA LEU A 193 -1.37 -10.02 3.96
C LEU A 193 -2.18 -11.25 4.38
N ASN A 194 -3.40 -11.33 3.87
CA ASN A 194 -4.35 -12.40 4.17
C ASN A 194 -4.60 -13.21 2.90
N VAL A 195 -4.42 -14.51 2.98
CA VAL A 195 -4.50 -15.38 1.80
C VAL A 195 -5.63 -16.38 1.93
N VAL A 196 -6.40 -16.53 0.87
CA VAL A 196 -7.49 -17.48 0.78
C VAL A 196 -7.18 -18.48 -0.34
N MET A 197 -7.04 -19.73 -0.01
CA MET A 197 -6.86 -20.78 -1.02
C MET A 197 -8.13 -21.57 -1.31
N ALA A 198 -8.26 -21.97 -2.56
CA ALA A 198 -9.35 -22.83 -3.01
C ALA A 198 -8.90 -23.65 -4.22
N GLU A 199 -9.58 -24.77 -4.44
CA GLU A 199 -9.52 -25.46 -5.73
C GLU A 199 -10.12 -24.59 -6.85
N THR A 200 -9.70 -24.87 -8.08
CA THR A 200 -10.30 -24.21 -9.26
C THR A 200 -11.82 -24.43 -9.27
N ASN A 201 -12.55 -23.38 -9.56
CA ASN A 201 -14.03 -23.35 -9.56
C ASN A 201 -14.72 -23.59 -8.21
N ASN A 202 -14.02 -23.64 -7.10
CA ASN A 202 -14.57 -23.78 -5.75
C ASN A 202 -14.89 -22.45 -5.07
N GLY A 203 -15.04 -21.36 -5.84
CA GLY A 203 -15.64 -20.12 -5.34
C GLY A 203 -14.68 -19.11 -4.73
N LYS A 204 -13.36 -19.18 -4.97
CA LYS A 204 -12.38 -18.22 -4.48
C LYS A 204 -12.78 -16.75 -4.70
N SER A 205 -13.06 -16.39 -5.97
CA SER A 205 -13.55 -15.03 -6.32
C SER A 205 -14.88 -14.69 -5.68
N LEU A 206 -15.78 -15.68 -5.51
CA LEU A 206 -17.05 -15.51 -4.82
C LEU A 206 -16.85 -15.09 -3.35
N TRP A 207 -15.91 -15.74 -2.65
CA TRP A 207 -15.57 -15.42 -1.28
C TRP A 207 -14.97 -14.02 -1.17
N MET A 208 -13.99 -13.69 -2.01
CA MET A 208 -13.36 -12.36 -2.00
C MET A 208 -14.37 -11.25 -2.33
N GLN A 209 -15.34 -11.50 -3.22
CA GLN A 209 -16.43 -10.57 -3.51
C GLN A 209 -17.39 -10.41 -2.33
N ASN A 210 -17.69 -11.49 -1.58
CA ASN A 210 -18.47 -11.39 -0.34
C ASN A 210 -17.73 -10.60 0.73
N PHE A 211 -16.41 -10.78 0.91
CA PHE A 211 -15.62 -9.93 1.80
C PHE A 211 -15.70 -8.45 1.39
N ALA A 212 -15.59 -8.15 0.08
CA ALA A 212 -15.71 -6.78 -0.41
C ALA A 212 -17.08 -6.15 -0.07
N VAL A 213 -18.16 -6.88 -0.31
CA VAL A 213 -19.53 -6.38 -0.04
C VAL A 213 -19.74 -6.19 1.45
N LYS A 214 -19.44 -7.21 2.25
CA LYS A 214 -19.68 -7.17 3.70
C LYS A 214 -18.83 -6.11 4.40
N SER A 215 -17.53 -6.00 4.05
CA SER A 215 -16.68 -4.94 4.61
C SER A 215 -17.17 -3.54 4.20
N ALA A 216 -17.63 -3.37 2.94
CA ALA A 216 -18.22 -2.10 2.52
C ALA A 216 -19.51 -1.77 3.27
N ASP A 217 -20.33 -2.76 3.57
CA ASP A 217 -21.53 -2.58 4.39
C ASP A 217 -21.19 -2.23 5.85
N MET A 218 -19.98 -2.54 6.32
CA MET A 218 -19.45 -2.10 7.63
C MET A 218 -18.81 -0.69 7.58
N GLY A 219 -18.86 0.00 6.44
CA GLY A 219 -18.37 1.38 6.29
C GLY A 219 -16.97 1.50 5.72
N HIS A 220 -16.29 0.40 5.36
CA HIS A 220 -14.93 0.39 4.82
C HIS A 220 -14.91 0.60 3.29
N ASN A 221 -14.00 1.44 2.80
CA ASN A 221 -13.79 1.59 1.36
C ASN A 221 -12.89 0.46 0.84
N VAL A 222 -13.37 -0.27 -0.13
CA VAL A 222 -12.71 -1.46 -0.69
C VAL A 222 -12.23 -1.20 -2.11
N LEU A 223 -10.96 -1.48 -2.37
CA LEU A 223 -10.42 -1.63 -3.71
C LEU A 223 -10.41 -3.12 -4.09
N TYR A 224 -11.18 -3.48 -5.10
CA TYR A 224 -11.20 -4.83 -5.67
C TYR A 224 -10.46 -4.85 -7.00
N VAL A 225 -9.24 -5.38 -6.99
CA VAL A 225 -8.43 -5.62 -8.18
C VAL A 225 -8.80 -6.98 -8.76
N THR A 226 -9.23 -7.01 -10.01
CA THR A 226 -9.50 -8.25 -10.74
C THR A 226 -8.53 -8.42 -11.88
N LEU A 227 -7.91 -9.59 -11.97
CA LEU A 227 -6.94 -9.95 -13.01
C LEU A 227 -7.44 -11.08 -13.91
N GLU A 228 -8.52 -11.76 -13.50
CA GLU A 228 -9.13 -12.88 -14.24
C GLU A 228 -10.47 -12.48 -14.90
N MET A 229 -11.30 -11.77 -14.15
CA MET A 229 -12.63 -11.40 -14.61
C MET A 229 -12.70 -9.94 -15.03
N SER A 230 -13.43 -9.64 -16.14
CA SER A 230 -13.67 -8.23 -16.52
C SER A 230 -14.44 -7.47 -15.43
N GLU A 231 -14.20 -6.14 -15.34
CA GLU A 231 -14.92 -5.26 -14.41
C GLU A 231 -16.45 -5.44 -14.48
N ARG A 232 -16.98 -5.57 -15.69
CA ARG A 232 -18.43 -5.77 -15.90
C ARG A 232 -18.94 -7.03 -15.19
N LYS A 233 -18.21 -8.16 -15.30
CA LYS A 233 -18.60 -9.42 -14.64
C LYS A 233 -18.52 -9.31 -13.13
N VAL A 234 -17.48 -8.66 -12.60
CA VAL A 234 -17.32 -8.43 -11.16
C VAL A 234 -18.43 -7.51 -10.66
N MET A 235 -18.67 -6.37 -11.33
CA MET A 235 -19.73 -5.42 -10.96
C MET A 235 -21.12 -6.07 -10.98
N LYS A 236 -21.39 -6.95 -11.94
CA LYS A 236 -22.65 -7.73 -11.97
C LYS A 236 -22.83 -8.58 -10.71
N ARG A 237 -21.76 -9.29 -10.28
CA ARG A 237 -21.80 -10.14 -9.07
C ARG A 237 -21.91 -9.29 -7.80
N LEU A 238 -21.09 -8.25 -7.67
CA LEU A 238 -21.16 -7.32 -6.54
C LEU A 238 -22.54 -6.65 -6.43
N GLY A 239 -23.12 -6.26 -7.58
CA GLY A 239 -24.45 -5.68 -7.62
C GLY A 239 -25.54 -6.70 -7.24
N ALA A 240 -25.44 -7.95 -7.70
CA ALA A 240 -26.35 -9.01 -7.29
C ALA A 240 -26.32 -9.22 -5.76
N MET A 241 -25.11 -9.29 -5.19
CA MET A 241 -24.90 -9.47 -3.75
C MET A 241 -25.43 -8.29 -2.94
N ARG A 242 -24.99 -7.08 -3.29
CA ARG A 242 -25.19 -5.88 -2.47
C ARG A 242 -26.56 -5.25 -2.65
N LEU A 243 -27.07 -5.22 -3.89
CA LEU A 243 -28.38 -4.62 -4.20
C LEU A 243 -29.52 -5.64 -4.12
N LYS A 244 -29.22 -6.90 -3.79
CA LYS A 244 -30.22 -7.99 -3.75
C LYS A 244 -31.01 -8.08 -5.05
N ILE A 245 -30.28 -8.16 -6.17
CA ILE A 245 -30.82 -8.38 -7.52
C ILE A 245 -30.44 -9.80 -7.93
N PRO A 246 -31.38 -10.68 -8.28
CA PRO A 246 -31.06 -12.04 -8.72
C PRO A 246 -30.05 -12.03 -9.86
N ILE A 247 -29.00 -12.85 -9.75
CA ILE A 247 -27.88 -12.84 -10.71
C ILE A 247 -28.31 -13.16 -12.13
N ASN A 248 -29.30 -14.03 -12.28
CA ASN A 248 -29.87 -14.43 -13.59
C ASN A 248 -30.68 -13.31 -14.25
N ASP A 249 -31.28 -12.44 -13.46
CA ASP A 249 -32.10 -11.33 -13.95
C ASP A 249 -31.35 -10.01 -14.00
N TYR A 250 -30.08 -10.00 -13.53
CA TYR A 250 -29.30 -8.78 -13.33
C TYR A 250 -29.19 -7.94 -14.61
N ASP A 251 -28.88 -8.55 -15.75
CA ASP A 251 -28.70 -7.86 -17.03
C ASP A 251 -30.01 -7.21 -17.54
N LYS A 252 -31.17 -7.73 -17.14
CA LYS A 252 -32.47 -7.18 -17.45
C LYS A 252 -32.83 -6.05 -16.49
N LEU A 253 -32.74 -6.31 -15.18
CA LEU A 253 -33.19 -5.40 -14.14
C LEU A 253 -32.25 -4.20 -13.97
N SER A 254 -30.94 -4.37 -14.21
CA SER A 254 -29.96 -3.29 -14.13
C SER A 254 -30.09 -2.20 -15.21
N LYS A 255 -30.91 -2.43 -16.22
CA LYS A 255 -31.25 -1.39 -17.22
C LYS A 255 -32.15 -0.29 -16.65
N ASP A 256 -32.89 -0.59 -15.60
CA ASP A 256 -33.68 0.39 -14.86
C ASP A 256 -32.77 1.20 -13.95
N THR A 257 -32.25 2.32 -14.47
CA THR A 257 -31.31 3.21 -13.79
C THR A 257 -31.92 3.81 -12.52
N GLU A 258 -33.23 4.12 -12.53
CA GLU A 258 -33.88 4.71 -11.36
C GLU A 258 -34.04 3.68 -10.23
N MET A 259 -34.36 2.46 -10.54
CA MET A 259 -34.36 1.38 -9.56
C MET A 259 -32.96 1.17 -8.95
N ILE A 260 -31.92 1.16 -9.77
CA ILE A 260 -30.53 1.03 -9.29
C ILE A 260 -30.14 2.20 -8.38
N LYS A 261 -30.44 3.45 -8.77
CA LYS A 261 -30.19 4.64 -7.92
C LYS A 261 -30.90 4.51 -6.58
N LYS A 262 -32.18 4.12 -6.59
CA LYS A 262 -32.97 3.93 -5.36
C LYS A 262 -32.36 2.85 -4.46
N LYS A 263 -31.94 1.71 -5.02
CA LYS A 263 -31.29 0.63 -4.27
C LYS A 263 -29.95 1.08 -3.68
N ILE A 264 -29.12 1.82 -4.43
CA ILE A 264 -27.84 2.36 -3.94
C ILE A 264 -28.10 3.37 -2.82
N ALA A 265 -29.06 4.28 -2.98
CA ALA A 265 -29.43 5.25 -1.94
C ALA A 265 -30.00 4.56 -0.67
N GLY A 266 -30.59 3.38 -0.83
CA GLY A 266 -31.11 2.58 0.28
C GLY A 266 -30.01 1.89 1.10
N LEU A 267 -28.76 1.77 0.59
CA LEU A 267 -27.69 1.07 1.30
C LEU A 267 -27.30 1.78 2.62
N SER A 268 -27.44 3.10 2.66
CA SER A 268 -27.14 3.91 3.86
C SER A 268 -28.28 4.00 4.86
N LYS A 269 -29.48 3.52 4.50
CA LYS A 269 -30.66 3.53 5.36
C LYS A 269 -30.75 2.19 6.10
N SER A 270 -30.66 2.22 7.42
CA SER A 270 -30.90 1.07 8.29
C SER A 270 -32.35 1.09 8.74
N ASP A 271 -33.08 0.00 8.52
CA ASP A 271 -34.34 -0.23 9.23
C ASP A 271 -33.99 -0.66 10.66
N SER A 272 -34.03 0.27 11.59
CA SER A 272 -34.00 -0.09 13.01
C SER A 272 -35.40 -0.57 13.41
N ALA A 273 -35.47 -1.66 14.16
CA ALA A 273 -36.72 -2.21 14.73
C ALA A 273 -37.46 -1.25 15.70
N GLY A 274 -37.02 0.00 15.79
CA GLY A 274 -37.56 1.05 16.67
C GLY A 274 -37.99 2.34 15.96
N GLY A 275 -38.01 2.39 14.62
CA GLY A 275 -38.59 3.52 13.89
C GLY A 275 -37.71 4.77 13.72
N ASP A 276 -36.54 4.82 14.31
CA ASP A 276 -35.56 5.90 14.07
C ASP A 276 -34.62 5.53 12.92
N LEU A 277 -34.68 6.28 11.83
CA LEU A 277 -33.80 6.19 10.67
C LEU A 277 -32.40 6.74 11.05
N PHE A 278 -31.52 5.89 11.52
CA PHE A 278 -30.11 6.26 11.61
C PHE A 278 -29.44 6.05 10.24
N GLU A 279 -28.80 7.10 9.74
CA GLU A 279 -27.95 6.97 8.55
C GLU A 279 -26.71 6.13 8.91
N ARG A 280 -26.64 4.94 8.38
CA ARG A 280 -25.45 4.08 8.49
C ARG A 280 -24.45 4.50 7.45
N LYS A 281 -23.21 4.82 7.90
CA LYS A 281 -22.10 5.05 6.97
C LYS A 281 -21.75 3.73 6.28
N VAL A 282 -21.96 3.66 4.97
CA VAL A 282 -21.52 2.55 4.13
C VAL A 282 -20.30 2.94 3.32
N GLY A 283 -19.34 2.01 3.14
CA GLY A 283 -18.16 2.19 2.34
C GLY A 283 -18.43 2.02 0.84
N LYS A 284 -17.46 2.43 0.05
CA LYS A 284 -17.45 2.30 -1.41
C LYS A 284 -16.72 1.02 -1.81
N ILE A 285 -17.18 0.40 -2.91
CA ILE A 285 -16.43 -0.66 -3.59
C ILE A 285 -15.97 -0.12 -4.93
N ILE A 286 -14.66 -0.10 -5.15
CA ILE A 286 -14.05 0.34 -6.40
C ILE A 286 -13.44 -0.89 -7.06
N THR A 287 -13.90 -1.22 -8.25
CA THR A 287 -13.39 -2.36 -9.01
C THR A 287 -12.48 -1.87 -10.11
N LYS A 288 -11.31 -2.48 -10.24
CA LYS A 288 -10.35 -2.18 -11.31
C LYS A 288 -9.85 -3.47 -11.95
N PHE A 289 -9.95 -3.55 -13.26
CA PHE A 289 -9.43 -4.66 -14.06
C PHE A 289 -8.08 -4.33 -14.67
N TRP A 290 -7.17 -5.29 -14.58
CA TRP A 290 -5.98 -5.39 -15.43
C TRP A 290 -5.92 -6.78 -16.04
N ALA A 291 -5.42 -6.89 -17.27
CA ALA A 291 -5.22 -8.21 -17.86
C ALA A 291 -4.16 -9.00 -17.08
N ALA A 292 -4.32 -10.32 -17.02
CA ALA A 292 -3.38 -11.19 -16.34
C ALA A 292 -1.95 -10.97 -16.85
N GLY A 293 -0.98 -10.86 -15.94
CA GLY A 293 0.42 -10.67 -16.27
C GLY A 293 0.82 -9.27 -16.76
N THR A 294 -0.10 -8.28 -16.75
CA THR A 294 0.21 -6.92 -17.22
C THR A 294 0.42 -5.90 -16.11
N ALA A 295 -0.12 -6.16 -14.91
CA ALA A 295 -0.02 -5.23 -13.79
C ALA A 295 0.95 -5.72 -12.72
N THR A 296 1.72 -4.79 -12.18
CA THR A 296 2.59 -4.94 -11.01
C THR A 296 1.90 -4.42 -9.74
N VAL A 297 2.47 -4.71 -8.57
CA VAL A 297 2.01 -4.10 -7.30
C VAL A 297 2.20 -2.57 -7.31
N SER A 298 3.20 -2.06 -8.03
CA SER A 298 3.40 -0.61 -8.22
C SER A 298 2.25 0.04 -8.99
N ASP A 299 1.60 -0.68 -9.92
CA ASP A 299 0.41 -0.17 -10.61
C ASP A 299 -0.78 -0.04 -9.66
N PHE A 300 -0.91 -0.94 -8.70
CA PHE A 300 -1.94 -0.86 -7.65
C PHE A 300 -1.67 0.34 -6.74
N ASP A 301 -0.41 0.52 -6.32
CA ASP A 301 0.04 1.68 -5.53
C ASP A 301 -0.31 3.00 -6.22
N ASN A 302 0.10 3.17 -7.48
CA ASN A 302 -0.22 4.34 -8.29
C ASN A 302 -1.73 4.58 -8.42
N TYR A 303 -2.51 3.51 -8.51
CA TYR A 303 -3.96 3.63 -8.61
C TYR A 303 -4.60 4.07 -7.30
N ILE A 304 -4.15 3.56 -6.15
CA ILE A 304 -4.62 3.98 -4.82
C ILE A 304 -4.30 5.47 -4.60
N GLN A 305 -3.09 5.92 -4.97
CA GLN A 305 -2.72 7.34 -4.90
C GLN A 305 -3.66 8.20 -5.75
N LYS A 306 -3.95 7.81 -7.00
CA LYS A 306 -4.91 8.51 -7.87
C LYS A 306 -6.31 8.57 -7.29
N LEU A 307 -6.77 7.53 -6.60
CA LEU A 307 -8.07 7.54 -5.92
C LEU A 307 -8.09 8.56 -4.79
N LYS A 308 -7.02 8.63 -3.99
CA LYS A 308 -6.86 9.61 -2.92
C LYS A 308 -6.82 11.04 -3.48
N GLU A 309 -5.97 11.30 -4.48
CA GLU A 309 -5.76 12.64 -5.02
C GLU A 309 -6.96 13.17 -5.81
N LYS A 310 -7.57 12.34 -6.67
CA LYS A 310 -8.62 12.78 -7.60
C LYS A 310 -10.04 12.64 -7.06
N ARG A 311 -10.27 11.77 -6.08
CA ARG A 311 -11.61 11.42 -5.59
C ARG A 311 -11.75 11.55 -4.08
N ASP A 312 -10.67 11.92 -3.38
CA ASP A 312 -10.59 11.97 -1.92
C ASP A 312 -11.10 10.68 -1.25
N ILE A 313 -10.69 9.53 -1.83
CA ILE A 313 -11.08 8.22 -1.31
C ILE A 313 -9.87 7.57 -0.65
N LYS A 314 -9.94 7.40 0.67
CA LYS A 314 -9.03 6.54 1.43
C LYS A 314 -9.49 5.11 1.29
N ILE A 315 -8.60 4.19 0.91
CA ILE A 315 -8.86 2.75 0.85
C ILE A 315 -8.58 2.13 2.21
N ASP A 316 -9.52 1.35 2.72
CA ASP A 316 -9.42 0.66 4.00
C ASP A 316 -9.19 -0.84 3.84
N LEU A 317 -9.43 -1.41 2.65
CA LEU A 317 -9.22 -2.81 2.32
C LEU A 317 -8.83 -2.96 0.84
N VAL A 318 -7.78 -3.69 0.55
CA VAL A 318 -7.39 -4.07 -0.82
C VAL A 318 -7.64 -5.56 -1.03
N ILE A 319 -8.33 -5.92 -2.10
CA ILE A 319 -8.55 -7.31 -2.51
C ILE A 319 -7.94 -7.50 -3.90
N VAL A 320 -7.08 -8.50 -4.07
CA VAL A 320 -6.42 -8.82 -5.34
C VAL A 320 -6.83 -10.23 -5.79
N ASP A 321 -7.61 -10.32 -6.85
CA ASP A 321 -8.15 -11.58 -7.39
C ASP A 321 -7.43 -11.94 -8.70
N TYR A 322 -6.30 -12.70 -8.68
CA TYR A 322 -5.55 -13.31 -7.57
C TYR A 322 -4.04 -13.16 -7.79
N ILE A 323 -3.23 -13.40 -6.76
CA ILE A 323 -1.81 -13.05 -6.70
C ILE A 323 -0.95 -13.61 -7.84
N THR A 324 -1.16 -14.86 -8.26
CA THR A 324 -0.30 -15.49 -9.28
C THR A 324 -0.47 -14.88 -10.68
N LEU A 325 -1.53 -14.08 -10.91
CA LEU A 325 -1.77 -13.32 -12.14
C LEU A 325 -1.10 -11.95 -12.14
N VAL A 326 -0.55 -11.51 -10.99
CA VAL A 326 0.24 -10.28 -10.89
C VAL A 326 1.61 -10.52 -11.51
N THR A 327 2.12 -9.54 -12.27
CA THR A 327 3.49 -9.62 -12.77
C THR A 327 4.49 -9.10 -11.75
N ALA A 328 5.60 -9.79 -11.59
CA ALA A 328 6.71 -9.36 -10.74
C ALA A 328 7.66 -8.38 -11.47
N GLY A 329 7.32 -7.95 -12.69
CA GLY A 329 8.16 -7.09 -13.52
C GLY A 329 9.42 -7.82 -14.02
N LYS A 330 10.42 -7.04 -14.46
CA LYS A 330 11.69 -7.59 -14.99
C LYS A 330 12.57 -8.27 -13.92
N VAL A 331 12.32 -7.95 -12.64
CA VAL A 331 13.14 -8.44 -11.51
C VAL A 331 12.95 -9.94 -11.25
N ALA A 332 11.83 -10.52 -11.65
CA ALA A 332 11.54 -11.94 -11.46
C ALA A 332 11.44 -12.71 -12.78
N ALA A 333 12.30 -12.40 -13.73
CA ALA A 333 12.56 -13.27 -14.88
C ALA A 333 13.26 -14.58 -14.49
N ALA A 334 13.40 -14.86 -13.18
CA ALA A 334 13.91 -16.13 -12.69
C ALA A 334 12.84 -17.21 -12.87
N ASP A 335 13.23 -18.32 -13.46
CA ASP A 335 12.44 -19.54 -13.75
C ASP A 335 11.86 -20.24 -12.49
N ASN A 336 11.91 -19.59 -11.33
CA ASN A 336 11.50 -20.17 -10.06
C ASN A 336 10.19 -19.53 -9.53
N LEU A 337 9.10 -20.30 -9.64
CA LEU A 337 7.77 -19.93 -9.14
C LEU A 337 7.75 -19.60 -7.63
N TYR A 338 8.61 -20.24 -6.84
CA TYR A 338 8.75 -19.96 -5.41
C TYR A 338 9.24 -18.53 -5.17
N THR A 339 10.34 -18.13 -5.83
CA THR A 339 10.91 -16.77 -5.71
C THR A 339 9.93 -15.71 -6.18
N LYS A 340 9.23 -15.95 -7.29
CA LYS A 340 8.17 -15.07 -7.78
C LYS A 340 7.04 -14.92 -6.75
N GLY A 341 6.58 -16.04 -6.20
CA GLY A 341 5.52 -16.05 -5.17
C GLY A 341 5.92 -15.29 -3.92
N LYS A 342 7.16 -15.45 -3.45
CA LYS A 342 7.71 -14.73 -2.30
C LYS A 342 7.73 -13.22 -2.55
N PHE A 343 8.32 -12.80 -3.67
CA PHE A 343 8.42 -11.40 -4.04
C PHE A 343 7.04 -10.71 -4.12
N LEU A 344 6.06 -11.36 -4.76
CA LEU A 344 4.71 -10.81 -4.87
C LEU A 344 4.00 -10.71 -3.51
N ALA A 345 4.17 -11.70 -2.66
CA ALA A 345 3.60 -11.69 -1.31
C ALA A 345 4.20 -10.58 -0.44
N GLU A 346 5.54 -10.42 -0.48
CA GLU A 346 6.24 -9.34 0.22
C GLU A 346 5.81 -7.96 -0.30
N ALA A 347 5.69 -7.79 -1.62
CA ALA A 347 5.25 -6.55 -2.23
C ALA A 347 3.79 -6.18 -1.86
N LEU A 348 2.88 -7.16 -1.86
CA LEU A 348 1.48 -6.92 -1.42
C LEU A 348 1.40 -6.62 0.08
N ARG A 349 2.21 -7.28 0.91
CA ARG A 349 2.29 -6.99 2.34
C ARG A 349 2.81 -5.58 2.59
N ALA A 350 3.85 -5.16 1.85
CA ALA A 350 4.40 -3.80 1.90
C ALA A 350 3.36 -2.74 1.45
N LEU A 351 2.53 -3.06 0.43
CA LEU A 351 1.41 -2.20 0.03
C LEU A 351 0.42 -2.00 1.19
N GLY A 352 0.07 -3.08 1.89
CA GLY A 352 -0.79 -3.03 3.08
C GLY A 352 -0.19 -2.17 4.20
N ALA A 353 1.11 -2.30 4.47
CA ALA A 353 1.81 -1.50 5.46
C ALA A 353 1.82 -0.01 5.09
N LYS A 354 2.11 0.33 3.83
CA LYS A 354 2.12 1.71 3.31
C LYS A 354 0.78 2.43 3.51
N TYR A 355 -0.32 1.75 3.25
CA TYR A 355 -1.67 2.34 3.34
C TYR A 355 -2.37 2.07 4.66
N LYS A 356 -1.71 1.37 5.60
CA LYS A 356 -2.29 0.95 6.89
C LYS A 356 -3.65 0.26 6.68
N CYS A 357 -3.68 -0.72 5.79
CA CYS A 357 -4.88 -1.50 5.48
C CYS A 357 -4.54 -2.98 5.27
N PRO A 358 -5.46 -3.92 5.51
CA PRO A 358 -5.28 -5.31 5.13
C PRO A 358 -5.30 -5.48 3.62
N VAL A 359 -4.51 -6.44 3.14
CA VAL A 359 -4.57 -6.94 1.76
C VAL A 359 -5.06 -8.37 1.79
N ILE A 360 -6.09 -8.68 0.99
CA ILE A 360 -6.60 -10.05 0.81
C ILE A 360 -6.29 -10.50 -0.61
N THR A 361 -5.76 -11.71 -0.76
CA THR A 361 -5.54 -12.30 -2.08
C THR A 361 -5.87 -13.78 -2.11
N GLY A 362 -5.94 -14.33 -3.31
CA GLY A 362 -6.24 -15.74 -3.51
C GLY A 362 -5.08 -16.52 -4.09
N VAL A 363 -5.01 -17.82 -3.76
CA VAL A 363 -4.13 -18.81 -4.40
C VAL A 363 -4.94 -20.05 -4.78
N GLN A 364 -4.42 -20.82 -5.74
CA GLN A 364 -5.04 -22.08 -6.13
C GLN A 364 -4.36 -23.26 -5.41
N VAL A 365 -5.16 -24.26 -5.05
CA VAL A 365 -4.68 -25.53 -4.52
C VAL A 365 -4.09 -26.36 -5.67
N ALA A 366 -3.01 -27.08 -5.40
CA ALA A 366 -2.44 -28.03 -6.36
C ALA A 366 -3.41 -29.16 -6.73
N LYS A 367 -3.27 -29.69 -7.94
CA LYS A 367 -4.20 -30.71 -8.46
C LYS A 367 -4.25 -31.99 -7.60
N ASP A 368 -3.14 -32.34 -6.98
CA ASP A 368 -3.03 -33.54 -6.15
C ASP A 368 -3.87 -33.50 -4.86
N ALA A 369 -4.26 -32.27 -4.42
CA ALA A 369 -5.10 -32.06 -3.26
C ALA A 369 -6.58 -31.81 -3.61
N TRP A 370 -6.99 -31.97 -4.86
CA TRP A 370 -8.39 -31.79 -5.28
C TRP A 370 -9.28 -32.86 -4.69
N ASN A 371 -10.51 -32.45 -4.37
CA ASN A 371 -11.53 -33.29 -3.70
C ASN A 371 -11.12 -33.80 -2.30
N SER A 372 -10.08 -33.25 -1.71
CA SER A 372 -9.75 -33.56 -0.33
C SER A 372 -10.81 -33.02 0.60
N SER A 373 -11.30 -33.83 1.54
CA SER A 373 -12.19 -33.39 2.61
C SER A 373 -11.45 -32.50 3.61
N ASP A 374 -10.11 -32.54 3.63
CA ASP A 374 -9.28 -31.68 4.47
C ASP A 374 -8.09 -31.13 3.66
N ILE A 375 -7.92 -29.81 3.73
CA ILE A 375 -6.85 -29.08 3.07
C ILE A 375 -5.89 -28.55 4.14
N THR A 376 -4.60 -28.75 3.94
CA THR A 376 -3.52 -28.28 4.80
C THR A 376 -2.60 -27.30 4.05
N LEU A 377 -1.66 -26.66 4.75
CA LEU A 377 -0.65 -25.81 4.12
C LEU A 377 0.28 -26.58 3.16
N GLU A 378 0.42 -27.88 3.35
CA GLU A 378 1.21 -28.75 2.46
C GLU A 378 0.56 -28.95 1.08
N SER A 379 -0.75 -28.70 0.99
CA SER A 379 -1.51 -28.77 -0.26
C SER A 379 -1.20 -27.63 -1.25
N VAL A 380 -0.18 -26.83 -0.99
CA VAL A 380 0.15 -25.62 -1.77
C VAL A 380 1.63 -25.57 -2.18
N PRO A 381 2.16 -26.55 -2.95
CA PRO A 381 3.59 -26.63 -3.25
C PRO A 381 4.13 -25.39 -3.98
N GLU A 382 3.40 -24.84 -4.94
CA GLU A 382 3.81 -23.63 -5.68
C GLU A 382 3.64 -22.32 -4.87
N SER A 383 2.88 -22.37 -3.79
CA SER A 383 2.53 -21.18 -2.98
C SER A 383 3.14 -21.22 -1.57
N LYS A 384 4.08 -22.15 -1.30
CA LYS A 384 4.72 -22.26 0.02
C LYS A 384 5.32 -20.92 0.47
N ALA A 385 6.02 -20.22 -0.43
CA ALA A 385 6.57 -18.90 -0.15
C ALA A 385 5.50 -17.86 0.20
N ILE A 386 4.33 -17.92 -0.46
CA ILE A 386 3.19 -17.05 -0.16
C ILE A 386 2.64 -17.38 1.24
N ALA A 387 2.54 -18.67 1.58
CA ALA A 387 2.07 -19.10 2.89
C ALA A 387 3.04 -18.70 4.02
N GLU A 388 4.34 -18.73 3.77
CA GLU A 388 5.37 -18.28 4.72
C GLU A 388 5.26 -16.78 5.00
N THR A 389 5.01 -15.97 3.97
CA THR A 389 4.93 -14.51 4.06
C THR A 389 3.59 -14.01 4.62
N ALA A 390 2.49 -14.72 4.36
CA ALA A 390 1.16 -14.35 4.78
C ALA A 390 1.03 -14.28 6.31
N ASP A 391 0.26 -13.31 6.80
CA ASP A 391 -0.08 -13.16 8.23
C ASP A 391 -1.22 -14.10 8.62
N THR A 392 -2.24 -14.26 7.74
CA THR A 392 -3.27 -15.30 7.87
C THR A 392 -3.41 -16.12 6.59
N PHE A 393 -3.78 -17.37 6.74
CA PHE A 393 -3.99 -18.27 5.61
C PHE A 393 -5.23 -19.13 5.82
N PHE A 394 -6.17 -19.09 4.88
CA PHE A 394 -7.45 -19.79 4.95
C PHE A 394 -7.62 -20.75 3.79
N ALA A 395 -8.35 -21.84 4.03
CA ALA A 395 -8.82 -22.75 3.01
C ALA A 395 -10.33 -22.68 2.83
N ILE A 396 -10.77 -22.59 1.59
CA ILE A 396 -12.16 -22.80 1.17
C ILE A 396 -12.28 -24.25 0.75
N ILE A 397 -13.13 -24.98 1.45
CA ILE A 397 -13.38 -26.39 1.19
C ILE A 397 -14.82 -26.54 0.69
N ARG A 398 -14.96 -27.22 -0.44
CA ARG A 398 -16.28 -27.49 -1.05
C ARG A 398 -16.28 -28.80 -1.80
N THR A 399 -16.65 -29.89 -1.11
CA THR A 399 -16.82 -31.22 -1.71
C THR A 399 -18.03 -31.27 -2.64
N GLU A 400 -18.16 -32.31 -3.46
CA GLU A 400 -19.31 -32.49 -4.34
C GLU A 400 -20.64 -32.57 -3.57
N GLU A 401 -20.63 -33.15 -2.37
CA GLU A 401 -21.80 -33.16 -1.50
C GLU A 401 -22.16 -31.74 -1.02
N MET A 402 -21.16 -30.97 -0.57
CA MET A 402 -21.34 -29.58 -0.16
C MET A 402 -21.84 -28.68 -1.33
N LYS A 403 -21.43 -28.96 -2.55
CA LYS A 403 -21.95 -28.27 -3.76
C LYS A 403 -23.44 -28.50 -3.93
N ARG A 404 -23.91 -29.74 -3.76
CA ARG A 404 -25.34 -30.09 -3.84
C ARG A 404 -26.16 -29.40 -2.73
N GLN A 405 -25.60 -29.23 -1.57
CA GLN A 405 -26.22 -28.59 -0.42
C GLN A 405 -26.06 -27.06 -0.41
N ASN A 406 -25.34 -26.47 -1.35
CA ASN A 406 -24.97 -25.06 -1.35
C ASN A 406 -24.24 -24.61 -0.06
N VAL A 407 -23.30 -25.41 0.40
CA VAL A 407 -22.55 -25.17 1.63
C VAL A 407 -21.07 -25.00 1.32
N TYR A 408 -20.41 -24.18 2.11
CA TYR A 408 -18.97 -24.03 2.17
C TYR A 408 -18.45 -24.33 3.57
N ARG A 409 -17.22 -24.81 3.67
CA ARG A 409 -16.43 -24.82 4.88
C ARG A 409 -15.24 -23.89 4.69
N PHE A 410 -15.00 -23.02 5.65
CA PHE A 410 -13.89 -22.09 5.67
C PHE A 410 -13.02 -22.42 6.87
N LYS A 411 -11.75 -22.71 6.62
CA LYS A 411 -10.80 -23.22 7.62
C LYS A 411 -9.62 -22.27 7.73
N LEU A 412 -9.29 -21.83 8.94
CA LEU A 412 -8.06 -21.12 9.25
C LEU A 412 -6.91 -22.12 9.33
N LEU A 413 -5.87 -21.93 8.55
CA LEU A 413 -4.69 -22.80 8.50
C LEU A 413 -3.46 -22.16 9.13
N LYS A 414 -3.38 -20.83 9.10
CA LYS A 414 -2.29 -20.06 9.70
C LYS A 414 -2.83 -18.72 10.20
N GLN A 415 -2.40 -18.34 11.36
CA GLN A 415 -2.53 -17.00 11.93
C GLN A 415 -1.24 -16.68 12.67
N ARG A 416 -0.65 -15.51 12.41
CA ARG A 416 0.63 -15.14 13.04
C ARG A 416 0.41 -14.75 14.50
N ASP A 417 -0.68 -14.03 14.77
CA ASP A 417 -1.04 -13.55 16.10
C ASP A 417 -2.46 -14.03 16.43
N GLY A 418 -2.60 -15.00 17.34
CA GLY A 418 -3.91 -15.48 17.77
C GLY A 418 -3.95 -16.93 18.23
N ASP A 419 -5.09 -17.31 18.77
CA ASP A 419 -5.37 -18.64 19.31
C ASP A 419 -6.23 -19.46 18.31
N PHE A 420 -5.85 -20.71 18.04
CA PHE A 420 -6.47 -21.59 17.06
C PHE A 420 -7.69 -22.38 17.59
N LEU A 421 -8.25 -22.02 18.74
CA LEU A 421 -9.29 -22.81 19.42
C LEU A 421 -10.56 -23.07 18.59
N LYS A 422 -10.89 -22.13 17.66
CA LYS A 422 -12.02 -22.30 16.72
C LYS A 422 -11.55 -21.93 15.33
N SER A 423 -11.12 -22.91 14.55
CA SER A 423 -10.47 -22.70 13.26
C SER A 423 -11.35 -22.98 12.05
N GLN A 424 -12.60 -23.41 12.21
CA GLN A 424 -13.46 -23.79 11.09
C GLN A 424 -14.88 -23.25 11.25
N ILE A 425 -15.46 -22.80 10.14
CA ILE A 425 -16.85 -22.38 10.06
C ILE A 425 -17.55 -22.99 8.85
N ARG A 426 -18.85 -23.12 8.95
CA ARG A 426 -19.74 -23.50 7.85
C ARG A 426 -20.58 -22.30 7.44
N LEU A 427 -20.74 -22.12 6.11
CA LEU A 427 -21.59 -21.07 5.54
C LEU A 427 -22.48 -21.66 4.44
N ASN A 428 -23.66 -21.08 4.29
CA ASN A 428 -24.57 -21.39 3.22
C ASN A 428 -24.41 -20.40 2.07
N LEU A 429 -24.41 -20.89 0.83
CA LEU A 429 -24.47 -20.06 -0.36
C LEU A 429 -25.94 -19.84 -0.74
N ASN A 430 -26.35 -18.60 -0.87
CA ASN A 430 -27.54 -18.22 -1.57
C ASN A 430 -27.20 -18.04 -3.07
N PRO A 431 -27.56 -19.01 -3.94
CA PRO A 431 -27.15 -18.96 -5.35
C PRO A 431 -27.89 -17.87 -6.14
N THR A 432 -29.02 -17.38 -5.66
CA THR A 432 -29.79 -16.32 -6.31
C THR A 432 -29.05 -15.00 -6.29
N PHE A 433 -28.46 -14.66 -5.14
CA PHE A 433 -27.76 -13.40 -4.94
C PHE A 433 -26.25 -13.58 -4.85
N LEU A 434 -25.74 -14.80 -4.91
CA LEU A 434 -24.33 -15.15 -4.70
C LEU A 434 -23.79 -14.75 -3.32
N THR A 435 -24.64 -14.64 -2.30
CA THR A 435 -24.24 -14.26 -0.94
C THR A 435 -23.93 -15.48 -0.09
N LEU A 436 -22.92 -15.32 0.78
CA LEU A 436 -22.58 -16.27 1.84
C LEU A 436 -23.29 -15.82 3.13
N GLU A 437 -24.01 -16.72 3.75
CA GLU A 437 -24.91 -16.46 4.87
C GLU A 437 -24.77 -17.53 5.96
N ASN A 438 -25.29 -17.23 7.16
CA ASN A 438 -25.39 -18.18 8.27
C ASN A 438 -24.05 -18.81 8.64
N ASP A 439 -23.04 -17.96 8.93
CA ASP A 439 -21.77 -18.42 9.41
C ASP A 439 -21.88 -19.02 10.84
N GLN A 440 -21.47 -20.27 10.95
CA GLN A 440 -21.51 -21.01 12.22
C GLN A 440 -20.18 -21.75 12.43
N PHE A 441 -19.68 -21.73 13.67
CA PHE A 441 -18.55 -22.57 14.02
C PHE A 441 -18.92 -24.05 13.89
N ILE A 442 -17.97 -24.84 13.44
CA ILE A 442 -18.06 -26.29 13.44
C ILE A 442 -17.34 -26.77 14.71
N ASP A 443 -18.07 -27.47 15.58
CA ASP A 443 -17.45 -28.16 16.70
C ASP A 443 -16.46 -29.18 16.16
N GLN A 444 -15.25 -29.25 16.75
CA GLN A 444 -14.19 -30.16 16.38
C GLN A 444 -14.49 -31.58 16.91
#